data_fea867671ea0056c0a134315ef48f1d7
#
_entry.id   fea867671ea0056c0a134315ef48f1d7
#
_cell.length_a   1.000
_cell.length_b   1.000
_cell.length_c   1.000
_cell.angle_alpha   90.00
_cell.angle_beta   90.00
_cell.angle_gamma   90.00
#
_symmetry.space_group_name_H-M   'P 1'
#
loop_
_entity.id
_entity.type
_entity.pdbx_description
1 polymer ?
#
loop_
_entity_poly.entity_id
_entity_poly.type
_entity_poly.pdbx_seq_one_letter_code
_entity_poly.pdbx_strand_id
1 'polypeptide(L)'
;YTTLFRSLQLKQENIQQRGHAIECRICAEDTEMNFMPSPGIIKQITEPNSIGVRIDSYVYEGYEIPIYYDPMIGKLIVWATNREYAIERMRRVLHEYKLTGVKNNISYLRAIMDTPDFVEGHYDTGFITKNGEYLQQRIMRTSEHSENIALIAAYMDYLMNLEENNSGMATDNRPISKWKEFGLHKGVLRI
;
A
#
# COMPACT_ATOMS: atom_id res chain seq x y z
N TYR A 1 0.18 -24.71 -28.88
CA TYR A 1 0.28 -26.02 -29.59
C TYR A 1 -0.93 -26.32 -30.49
N THR A 2 -2.02 -25.59 -30.44
CA THR A 2 -3.29 -25.95 -31.12
C THR A 2 -3.65 -25.06 -32.28
N THR A 3 -2.99 -23.94 -32.47
CA THR A 3 -3.43 -22.89 -33.41
C THR A 3 -3.02 -23.16 -34.87
N LEU A 4 -2.03 -24.02 -35.12
CA LEU A 4 -1.54 -24.30 -36.48
C LEU A 4 -2.33 -25.39 -37.24
N PHE A 5 -3.04 -26.29 -36.53
CA PHE A 5 -3.64 -27.47 -37.15
C PHE A 5 -5.08 -27.77 -36.69
N ARG A 6 -5.67 -26.95 -35.80
CA ARG A 6 -7.07 -27.12 -35.36
C ARG A 6 -7.76 -25.77 -35.29
N SER A 7 -9.00 -25.72 -35.77
CA SER A 7 -9.87 -24.56 -35.53
C SER A 7 -10.15 -24.38 -34.03
N LEU A 8 -10.23 -23.16 -33.59
CA LEU A 8 -10.66 -22.82 -32.23
C LEU A 8 -12.10 -23.35 -32.02
N GLN A 9 -12.33 -24.04 -30.90
CA GLN A 9 -13.66 -24.49 -30.48
C GLN A 9 -14.50 -23.34 -29.91
N LEU A 10 -13.86 -22.18 -29.67
CA LEU A 10 -14.52 -20.98 -29.13
C LEU A 10 -15.11 -20.17 -30.27
N LYS A 11 -16.38 -19.80 -30.14
CA LYS A 11 -17.05 -18.86 -31.03
C LYS A 11 -17.18 -17.51 -30.36
N GLN A 12 -17.09 -16.42 -31.10
CA GLN A 12 -17.18 -15.05 -30.59
C GLN A 12 -18.48 -14.81 -29.79
N GLU A 13 -19.59 -15.39 -30.21
CA GLU A 13 -20.89 -15.31 -29.56
C GLU A 13 -20.94 -15.92 -28.14
N ASN A 14 -20.00 -16.83 -27.84
CA ASN A 14 -19.90 -17.50 -26.54
C ASN A 14 -18.99 -16.77 -25.54
N ILE A 15 -18.30 -15.71 -25.99
CA ILE A 15 -17.39 -14.93 -25.14
C ILE A 15 -18.24 -13.90 -24.37
N GLN A 16 -18.27 -14.06 -23.06
CA GLN A 16 -18.99 -13.14 -22.16
C GLN A 16 -18.00 -12.37 -21.29
N GLN A 17 -18.21 -11.09 -21.17
CA GLN A 17 -17.51 -10.25 -20.17
C GLN A 17 -18.17 -10.50 -18.81
N ARG A 18 -17.38 -10.90 -17.81
CA ARG A 18 -17.84 -11.17 -16.45
C ARG A 18 -17.02 -10.42 -15.44
N GLY A 19 -17.72 -9.66 -14.58
CA GLY A 19 -17.10 -8.91 -13.50
C GLY A 19 -16.40 -7.62 -13.98
N HIS A 20 -15.62 -7.06 -13.07
CA HIS A 20 -14.89 -5.82 -13.27
C HIS A 20 -13.48 -5.94 -12.66
N ALA A 21 -12.48 -5.46 -13.37
CA ALA A 21 -11.09 -5.43 -12.90
C ALA A 21 -10.57 -4.01 -12.87
N ILE A 22 -9.72 -3.72 -11.87
CA ILE A 22 -8.99 -2.46 -11.75
C ILE A 22 -7.51 -2.81 -11.57
N GLU A 23 -6.65 -2.14 -12.31
CA GLU A 23 -5.18 -2.21 -12.16
C GLU A 23 -4.66 -0.88 -11.63
N CYS A 24 -3.80 -0.95 -10.62
CA CYS A 24 -3.00 0.17 -10.14
C CYS A 24 -1.51 -0.15 -10.33
N ARG A 25 -0.77 0.74 -10.98
CA ARG A 25 0.68 0.65 -11.09
C ARG A 25 1.31 1.29 -9.87
N ILE A 26 1.99 0.49 -9.07
CA ILE A 26 2.74 0.98 -7.92
C ILE A 26 4.11 1.43 -8.41
N CYS A 27 4.43 2.71 -8.20
CA CYS A 27 5.67 3.33 -8.67
C CYS A 27 6.42 3.99 -7.52
N ALA A 28 7.76 3.95 -7.59
CA ALA A 28 8.64 4.70 -6.71
C ALA A 28 8.75 6.14 -7.18
N GLU A 29 7.74 6.95 -6.85
CA GLU A 29 7.59 8.33 -7.29
C GLU A 29 7.16 9.23 -6.14
N ASP A 30 7.69 10.45 -6.13
CA ASP A 30 7.26 11.50 -5.21
C ASP A 30 6.06 12.25 -5.81
N THR A 31 4.88 11.95 -5.31
CA THR A 31 3.63 12.58 -5.78
C THR A 31 3.50 14.05 -5.39
N GLU A 32 4.26 14.52 -4.39
CA GLU A 32 4.31 15.93 -3.97
C GLU A 32 5.25 16.74 -4.88
N MET A 33 6.24 16.08 -5.49
CA MET A 33 7.18 16.68 -6.42
C MET A 33 6.89 16.31 -7.88
N ASN A 34 5.64 16.40 -8.29
CA ASN A 34 5.19 16.16 -9.66
C ASN A 34 5.62 14.80 -10.22
N PHE A 35 5.47 13.74 -9.41
CA PHE A 35 5.80 12.35 -9.75
C PHE A 35 7.28 12.14 -10.11
N MET A 36 8.17 12.91 -9.48
CA MET A 36 9.61 12.71 -9.65
C MET A 36 10.01 11.31 -9.19
N PRO A 37 10.77 10.54 -9.98
CA PRO A 37 11.28 9.24 -9.57
C PRO A 37 12.01 9.31 -8.22
N SER A 38 11.73 8.37 -7.33
CA SER A 38 12.36 8.25 -6.01
C SER A 38 13.21 6.98 -5.96
N PRO A 39 14.45 7.02 -6.46
CA PRO A 39 15.37 5.90 -6.37
C PRO A 39 15.76 5.63 -4.92
N GLY A 40 16.18 4.40 -4.63
CA GLY A 40 16.64 4.04 -3.29
C GLY A 40 16.41 2.58 -2.98
N ILE A 41 16.68 2.21 -1.73
CA ILE A 41 16.57 0.82 -1.27
C ILE A 41 15.23 0.62 -0.56
N ILE A 42 14.50 -0.39 -0.97
CA ILE A 42 13.29 -0.85 -0.30
C ILE A 42 13.68 -1.41 1.08
N LYS A 43 13.20 -0.77 2.14
CA LYS A 43 13.46 -1.21 3.52
C LYS A 43 12.49 -2.30 3.96
N GLN A 44 11.23 -2.14 3.60
CA GLN A 44 10.17 -3.10 3.91
C GLN A 44 9.15 -3.10 2.80
N ILE A 45 8.67 -4.29 2.43
CA ILE A 45 7.56 -4.47 1.53
C ILE A 45 6.59 -5.53 2.10
N THR A 46 5.31 -5.21 2.11
CA THR A 46 4.25 -6.17 2.44
C THR A 46 3.19 -6.09 1.36
N GLU A 47 3.11 -7.13 0.58
CA GLU A 47 2.15 -7.23 -0.52
C GLU A 47 0.85 -7.89 -0.01
N PRO A 48 -0.32 -7.28 -0.27
CA PRO A 48 -1.60 -7.86 0.11
C PRO A 48 -1.88 -9.14 -0.69
N ASN A 49 -2.37 -10.17 -0.01
CA ASN A 49 -2.73 -11.43 -0.65
C ASN A 49 -4.15 -11.84 -0.24
N SER A 50 -5.08 -11.84 -1.19
CA SER A 50 -6.46 -12.28 -0.94
C SER A 50 -7.17 -12.72 -2.23
N ILE A 51 -8.35 -13.34 -2.08
CA ILE A 51 -9.18 -13.78 -3.22
C ILE A 51 -9.54 -12.57 -4.09
N GLY A 52 -9.28 -12.69 -5.41
CA GLY A 52 -9.55 -11.64 -6.38
C GLY A 52 -8.53 -10.51 -6.37
N VAL A 53 -7.35 -10.75 -5.80
CA VAL A 53 -6.17 -9.87 -5.85
C VAL A 53 -5.04 -10.61 -6.54
N ARG A 54 -4.35 -9.93 -7.44
CA ARG A 54 -3.14 -10.37 -8.12
C ARG A 54 -2.11 -9.26 -8.06
N ILE A 55 -0.89 -9.61 -7.75
CA ILE A 55 0.24 -8.69 -7.78
C ILE A 55 1.30 -9.26 -8.70
N ASP A 56 1.70 -8.47 -9.69
CA ASP A 56 2.80 -8.76 -10.57
C ASP A 56 3.95 -7.82 -10.17
N SER A 57 4.85 -8.32 -9.35
CA SER A 57 5.99 -7.59 -8.78
C SER A 57 7.26 -8.41 -8.95
N TYR A 58 8.42 -7.75 -8.90
CA TYR A 58 9.75 -8.37 -8.94
C TYR A 58 10.68 -7.87 -7.84
N VAL A 59 10.22 -6.94 -7.01
CA VAL A 59 11.00 -6.31 -5.95
C VAL A 59 10.88 -7.09 -4.63
N TYR A 60 11.85 -6.90 -3.75
CA TYR A 60 11.92 -7.52 -2.43
C TYR A 60 12.61 -6.56 -1.42
N GLU A 61 12.60 -6.89 -0.16
CA GLU A 61 13.31 -6.12 0.86
C GLU A 61 14.81 -6.11 0.59
N GLY A 62 15.40 -4.92 0.54
CA GLY A 62 16.80 -4.70 0.15
C GLY A 62 17.00 -4.46 -1.35
N TYR A 63 15.95 -4.56 -2.19
CA TYR A 63 16.06 -4.23 -3.61
C TYR A 63 16.32 -2.75 -3.81
N GLU A 64 17.30 -2.42 -4.66
CA GLU A 64 17.62 -1.05 -5.05
C GLU A 64 16.88 -0.67 -6.35
N ILE A 65 16.05 0.36 -6.27
CA ILE A 65 15.35 0.91 -7.43
C ILE A 65 16.31 1.82 -8.19
N PRO A 66 16.65 1.47 -9.45
CA PRO A 66 17.63 2.22 -10.23
C PRO A 66 17.04 3.52 -10.77
N ILE A 67 17.91 4.52 -10.98
CA ILE A 67 17.55 5.81 -11.59
C ILE A 67 17.42 5.76 -13.11
N TYR A 68 17.89 4.68 -13.75
CA TYR A 68 18.05 4.58 -15.19
C TYR A 68 16.90 3.89 -15.90
N TYR A 69 15.89 3.44 -15.17
CA TYR A 69 14.79 2.67 -15.71
C TYR A 69 13.45 3.13 -15.13
N ASP A 70 12.38 2.45 -15.52
CA ASP A 70 11.01 2.71 -15.05
C ASP A 70 10.94 2.59 -13.51
N PRO A 71 10.40 3.59 -12.78
CA PRO A 71 10.21 3.51 -11.34
C PRO A 71 9.11 2.54 -10.92
N MET A 72 8.50 1.81 -11.84
CA MET A 72 7.42 0.86 -11.54
C MET A 72 7.93 -0.30 -10.69
N ILE A 73 7.30 -0.48 -9.53
CA ILE A 73 7.59 -1.53 -8.55
C ILE A 73 6.76 -2.78 -8.85
N GLY A 74 5.51 -2.57 -9.18
CA GLY A 74 4.60 -3.68 -9.46
C GLY A 74 3.23 -3.22 -9.95
N LYS A 75 2.44 -4.19 -10.37
CA LYS A 75 1.04 -4.00 -10.78
C LYS A 75 0.14 -4.68 -9.77
N LEU A 76 -0.71 -3.90 -9.15
CA LEU A 76 -1.74 -4.36 -8.24
C LEU A 76 -3.06 -4.46 -9.01
N ILE A 77 -3.57 -5.67 -9.16
CA ILE A 77 -4.77 -5.96 -9.94
C ILE A 77 -5.81 -6.56 -9.02
N VAL A 78 -7.03 -6.03 -9.06
CA VAL A 78 -8.18 -6.62 -8.38
C VAL A 78 -9.26 -6.99 -9.36
N TRP A 79 -10.03 -8.03 -9.04
CA TRP A 79 -11.22 -8.42 -9.77
C TRP A 79 -12.40 -8.60 -8.79
N ALA A 80 -13.58 -8.18 -9.19
CA ALA A 80 -14.83 -8.41 -8.47
C ALA A 80 -16.01 -8.61 -9.44
N THR A 81 -17.18 -8.98 -8.91
CA THR A 81 -18.37 -9.23 -9.70
C THR A 81 -18.94 -7.98 -10.38
N ASN A 82 -18.69 -6.80 -9.80
CA ASN A 82 -19.08 -5.51 -10.35
C ASN A 82 -18.02 -4.43 -10.02
N ARG A 83 -18.21 -3.22 -10.57
CA ARG A 83 -17.28 -2.09 -10.40
C ARG A 83 -17.18 -1.63 -8.95
N GLU A 84 -18.29 -1.51 -8.25
CA GLU A 84 -18.35 -1.06 -6.86
C GLU A 84 -17.50 -1.94 -5.95
N TYR A 85 -17.71 -3.25 -6.01
CA TYR A 85 -16.89 -4.20 -5.24
C TYR A 85 -15.42 -4.23 -5.68
N ALA A 86 -15.12 -3.96 -6.96
CA ALA A 86 -13.74 -3.84 -7.42
C ALA A 86 -13.06 -2.60 -6.80
N ILE A 87 -13.74 -1.46 -6.73
CA ILE A 87 -13.24 -0.23 -6.09
C ILE A 87 -13.02 -0.47 -4.58
N GLU A 88 -13.99 -1.03 -3.88
CA GLU A 88 -13.86 -1.34 -2.44
C GLU A 88 -12.68 -2.29 -2.17
N ARG A 89 -12.53 -3.32 -3.00
CA ARG A 89 -11.40 -4.24 -2.91
C ARG A 89 -10.07 -3.53 -3.16
N MET A 90 -10.00 -2.66 -4.16
CA MET A 90 -8.79 -1.88 -4.44
C MET A 90 -8.45 -0.94 -3.28
N ARG A 91 -9.43 -0.26 -2.69
CA ARG A 91 -9.23 0.58 -1.49
C ARG A 91 -8.61 -0.20 -0.35
N ARG A 92 -9.15 -1.37 -0.06
CA ARG A 92 -8.65 -2.24 1.00
C ARG A 92 -7.21 -2.68 0.74
N VAL A 93 -6.92 -3.22 -0.45
CA VAL A 93 -5.59 -3.74 -0.75
C VAL A 93 -4.53 -2.65 -0.85
N LEU A 94 -4.88 -1.44 -1.32
CA LEU A 94 -4.00 -0.28 -1.26
C LEU A 94 -3.71 0.18 0.18
N HIS A 95 -4.63 -0.07 1.12
CA HIS A 95 -4.40 0.19 2.54
C HIS A 95 -3.48 -0.87 3.18
N GLU A 96 -3.62 -2.12 2.77
CA GLU A 96 -2.81 -3.24 3.24
C GLU A 96 -1.40 -3.24 2.63
N TYR A 97 -1.22 -2.65 1.44
CA TYR A 97 0.07 -2.57 0.76
C TYR A 97 1.02 -1.64 1.51
N LYS A 98 2.10 -2.18 2.05
CA LYS A 98 3.11 -1.39 2.78
C LYS A 98 4.43 -1.42 2.03
N LEU A 99 4.97 -0.24 1.81
CA LEU A 99 6.24 -0.03 1.13
C LEU A 99 6.98 1.12 1.80
N THR A 100 8.18 0.86 2.29
CA THR A 100 9.02 1.86 2.95
C THR A 100 10.45 1.84 2.38
N GLY A 101 11.16 2.95 2.57
CA GLY A 101 12.52 3.14 2.06
C GLY A 101 12.59 4.06 0.85
N VAL A 102 11.52 4.11 0.06
CA VAL A 102 11.37 5.01 -1.08
C VAL A 102 10.01 5.72 -1.03
N LYS A 103 9.90 6.90 -1.60
CA LYS A 103 8.60 7.53 -1.82
C LYS A 103 7.84 6.75 -2.89
N ASN A 104 6.54 6.69 -2.78
CA ASN A 104 5.69 5.91 -3.68
C ASN A 104 4.32 6.58 -3.89
N ASN A 105 3.62 6.14 -4.92
CA ASN A 105 2.34 6.71 -5.32
C ASN A 105 1.10 6.08 -4.68
N ILE A 106 1.25 5.20 -3.68
CA ILE A 106 0.12 4.47 -3.06
C ILE A 106 -0.94 5.43 -2.49
N SER A 107 -0.51 6.48 -1.77
CA SER A 107 -1.42 7.49 -1.21
C SER A 107 -2.21 8.22 -2.29
N TYR A 108 -1.58 8.51 -3.42
CA TYR A 108 -2.20 9.12 -4.58
C TYR A 108 -3.25 8.21 -5.23
N LEU A 109 -2.91 6.93 -5.40
CA LEU A 109 -3.84 5.92 -5.93
C LEU A 109 -5.07 5.74 -5.02
N ARG A 110 -4.88 5.79 -3.70
CA ARG A 110 -5.99 5.77 -2.74
C ARG A 110 -6.91 6.99 -2.92
N ALA A 111 -6.33 8.17 -3.09
CA ALA A 111 -7.12 9.39 -3.35
C ALA A 111 -7.93 9.29 -4.64
N ILE A 112 -7.37 8.69 -5.70
CA ILE A 112 -8.10 8.41 -6.95
C ILE A 112 -9.31 7.50 -6.70
N MET A 113 -9.14 6.40 -5.95
CA MET A 113 -10.23 5.47 -5.65
C MET A 113 -11.39 6.12 -4.89
N ASP A 114 -11.14 7.24 -4.23
CA ASP A 114 -12.14 8.00 -3.46
C ASP A 114 -12.73 9.18 -4.21
N THR A 115 -12.24 9.49 -5.43
CA THR A 115 -12.75 10.60 -6.24
C THR A 115 -14.11 10.25 -6.83
N PRO A 116 -15.14 11.10 -6.67
CA PRO A 116 -16.49 10.83 -7.20
C PRO A 116 -16.51 10.48 -8.67
N ASP A 117 -15.84 11.26 -9.52
CA ASP A 117 -15.76 11.01 -10.98
C ASP A 117 -15.20 9.61 -11.28
N PHE A 118 -14.22 9.12 -10.49
CA PHE A 118 -13.69 7.76 -10.66
C PHE A 118 -14.70 6.70 -10.22
N VAL A 119 -15.36 6.91 -9.08
CA VAL A 119 -16.38 5.98 -8.56
C VAL A 119 -17.54 5.82 -9.53
N GLU A 120 -18.02 6.93 -10.09
CA GLU A 120 -19.13 6.97 -11.05
C GLU A 120 -18.73 6.48 -12.45
N GLY A 121 -17.43 6.37 -12.73
CA GLY A 121 -16.92 5.94 -14.04
C GLY A 121 -16.78 7.07 -15.06
N HIS A 122 -16.88 8.32 -14.64
CA HIS A 122 -16.73 9.52 -15.46
C HIS A 122 -15.29 9.97 -15.57
N TYR A 123 -14.44 9.16 -16.22
CA TYR A 123 -13.02 9.50 -16.38
C TYR A 123 -12.51 9.18 -17.78
N ASP A 124 -11.57 10.00 -18.21
CA ASP A 124 -10.83 9.90 -19.46
C ASP A 124 -9.34 10.14 -19.20
N THR A 125 -8.54 10.27 -20.26
CA THR A 125 -7.10 10.55 -20.17
C THR A 125 -6.79 11.90 -19.51
N GLY A 126 -7.73 12.83 -19.45
CA GLY A 126 -7.63 14.14 -18.79
C GLY A 126 -7.99 14.12 -17.30
N PHE A 127 -8.41 12.97 -16.76
CA PHE A 127 -8.88 12.83 -15.37
C PHE A 127 -7.91 13.41 -14.33
N ILE A 128 -6.64 13.08 -14.45
CA ILE A 128 -5.60 13.55 -13.51
C ILE A 128 -5.47 15.08 -13.56
N THR A 129 -5.44 15.65 -14.75
CA THR A 129 -5.34 17.10 -14.91
C THR A 129 -6.56 17.82 -14.35
N LYS A 130 -7.75 17.28 -14.59
CA LYS A 130 -9.03 17.85 -14.14
C LYS A 130 -9.19 17.80 -12.62
N ASN A 131 -8.75 16.73 -11.98
CA ASN A 131 -8.93 16.48 -10.54
C ASN A 131 -7.65 16.75 -9.72
N GLY A 132 -6.59 17.32 -10.31
CA GLY A 132 -5.27 17.45 -9.69
C GLY A 132 -5.29 18.20 -8.36
N GLU A 133 -5.98 19.33 -8.26
CA GLU A 133 -6.09 20.10 -7.02
C GLU A 133 -6.84 19.34 -5.92
N TYR A 134 -7.92 18.67 -6.26
CA TYR A 134 -8.66 17.83 -5.33
C TYR A 134 -7.80 16.69 -4.77
N LEU A 135 -7.06 16.00 -5.64
CA LEU A 135 -6.17 14.90 -5.28
C LEU A 135 -5.04 15.37 -4.34
N GLN A 136 -4.40 16.50 -4.65
CA GLN A 136 -3.37 17.09 -3.80
C GLN A 136 -3.89 17.48 -2.42
N GLN A 137 -5.03 18.17 -2.35
CA GLN A 137 -5.63 18.54 -1.05
C GLN A 137 -5.95 17.31 -0.21
N ARG A 138 -6.41 16.22 -0.83
CA ARG A 138 -6.74 14.99 -0.11
C ARG A 138 -5.50 14.28 0.46
N ILE A 139 -4.39 14.28 -0.29
CA ILE A 139 -3.12 13.73 0.17
C ILE A 139 -2.56 14.54 1.33
N MET A 140 -2.56 15.87 1.23
CA MET A 140 -2.09 16.78 2.29
C MET A 140 -2.85 16.57 3.59
N ARG A 141 -4.18 16.48 3.56
CA ARG A 141 -5.00 16.20 4.75
C ARG A 141 -4.64 14.87 5.41
N THR A 142 -4.31 13.86 4.64
CA THR A 142 -3.89 12.56 5.17
C THR A 142 -2.51 12.66 5.85
N SER A 143 -1.60 13.47 5.30
CA SER A 143 -0.28 13.74 5.85
C SER A 143 -0.37 14.48 7.20
N GLU A 144 -1.14 15.56 7.27
CA GLU A 144 -1.36 16.32 8.51
C GLU A 144 -1.92 15.46 9.67
N HIS A 145 -2.85 14.54 9.34
CA HIS A 145 -3.35 13.60 10.34
C HIS A 145 -2.28 12.60 10.81
N SER A 146 -1.40 12.19 9.93
CA SER A 146 -0.28 11.30 10.25
C SER A 146 0.73 11.97 11.17
N GLU A 147 1.05 13.23 10.97
CA GLU A 147 1.95 14.02 11.83
C GLU A 147 1.35 14.19 13.24
N ASN A 148 0.08 14.53 13.33
CA ASN A 148 -0.61 14.65 14.61
C ASN A 148 -0.66 13.33 15.39
N ILE A 149 -0.89 12.20 14.70
CA ILE A 149 -0.86 10.86 15.31
C ILE A 149 0.55 10.53 15.80
N ALA A 150 1.60 10.82 15.01
CA ALA A 150 2.98 10.60 15.41
C ALA A 150 3.36 11.45 16.63
N LEU A 151 2.91 12.69 16.70
CA LEU A 151 3.13 13.57 17.84
C LEU A 151 2.43 13.06 19.10
N ILE A 152 1.18 12.60 18.99
CA ILE A 152 0.44 11.99 20.09
C ILE A 152 1.12 10.71 20.57
N ALA A 153 1.56 9.85 19.64
CA ALA A 153 2.27 8.60 19.97
C ALA A 153 3.58 8.89 20.69
N ALA A 154 4.39 9.85 20.21
CA ALA A 154 5.62 10.27 20.85
C ALA A 154 5.38 10.85 22.25
N TYR A 155 4.30 11.63 22.42
CA TYR A 155 3.93 12.17 23.72
C TYR A 155 3.48 11.09 24.70
N MET A 156 2.71 10.10 24.24
CA MET A 156 2.31 8.95 25.06
C MET A 156 3.53 8.10 25.48
N ASP A 157 4.45 7.86 24.57
CA ASP A 157 5.71 7.15 24.87
C ASP A 157 6.53 7.93 25.93
N TYR A 158 6.63 9.24 25.78
CA TYR A 158 7.29 10.11 26.76
C TYR A 158 6.62 10.02 28.13
N LEU A 159 5.28 10.05 28.24
CA LEU A 159 4.56 9.90 29.49
C LEU A 159 4.78 8.53 30.14
N MET A 160 4.76 7.45 29.36
CA MET A 160 5.03 6.09 29.85
C MET A 160 6.44 5.99 30.42
N ASN A 161 7.44 6.55 29.72
CA ASN A 161 8.82 6.56 30.19
C ASN A 161 9.00 7.43 31.46
N LEU A 162 8.22 8.50 31.63
CA LEU A 162 8.22 9.29 32.88
C LEU A 162 7.64 8.50 34.05
N GLU A 163 6.58 7.74 33.84
CA GLU A 163 5.98 6.88 34.86
C GLU A 163 6.91 5.74 35.27
N GLU A 164 7.60 5.12 34.30
CA GLU A 164 8.62 4.10 34.58
C GLU A 164 9.81 4.67 35.37
N ASN A 165 10.29 5.86 35.04
CA ASN A 165 11.37 6.52 35.74
C ASN A 165 10.96 6.99 37.15
N ASN A 166 9.72 7.38 37.38
CA ASN A 166 9.19 7.75 38.68
C ASN A 166 8.87 6.53 39.58
N SER A 167 8.58 5.38 38.99
CA SER A 167 8.40 4.11 39.70
C SER A 167 9.71 3.39 40.00
N GLY A 168 10.84 3.91 39.55
CA GLY A 168 12.18 3.33 39.68
C GLY A 168 12.81 3.32 41.09
N MET A 169 12.03 3.47 42.15
CA MET A 169 12.46 3.24 43.54
C MET A 169 11.94 1.93 44.18
N ALA A 170 11.22 1.12 43.41
CA ALA A 170 10.90 -0.24 43.83
C ALA A 170 11.68 -1.20 42.90
N THR A 171 12.80 -1.73 43.38
CA THR A 171 13.46 -2.88 42.75
C THR A 171 12.49 -4.05 42.75
N ASP A 172 11.68 -4.14 41.66
CA ASP A 172 10.81 -5.30 41.45
C ASP A 172 11.66 -6.51 41.08
N ASN A 173 12.05 -7.24 42.11
CA ASN A 173 12.80 -8.49 42.05
C ASN A 173 11.91 -9.67 41.63
N ARG A 174 10.83 -9.41 40.85
CA ARG A 174 10.01 -10.48 40.30
C ARG A 174 10.77 -11.18 39.19
N PRO A 175 10.88 -12.48 39.23
CA PRO A 175 11.56 -13.23 38.16
C PRO A 175 10.78 -13.00 36.86
N ILE A 176 11.54 -12.65 35.82
CA ILE A 176 10.99 -12.50 34.44
C ILE A 176 10.19 -13.77 34.12
N SER A 177 8.94 -13.62 33.73
CA SER A 177 8.12 -14.79 33.41
C SER A 177 8.78 -15.58 32.27
N LYS A 178 8.74 -16.91 32.34
CA LYS A 178 9.33 -17.81 31.33
C LYS A 178 8.86 -17.49 29.91
N TRP A 179 7.67 -16.92 29.75
CA TRP A 179 7.13 -16.45 28.49
C TRP A 179 7.87 -15.22 27.96
N LYS A 180 8.19 -14.27 28.80
CA LYS A 180 8.91 -13.04 28.44
C LYS A 180 10.37 -13.39 28.09
N GLU A 181 10.98 -14.30 28.83
CA GLU A 181 12.33 -14.84 28.58
C GLU A 181 12.38 -15.58 27.22
N PHE A 182 11.41 -16.42 26.95
CA PHE A 182 11.27 -17.10 25.65
C PHE A 182 11.05 -16.12 24.48
N GLY A 183 10.23 -15.09 24.65
CA GLY A 183 9.98 -14.05 23.64
C GLY A 183 11.23 -13.22 23.33
N LEU A 184 12.02 -12.87 24.33
CA LEU A 184 13.30 -12.17 24.17
C LEU A 184 14.34 -13.02 23.42
N HIS A 185 14.45 -14.32 23.75
CA HIS A 185 15.39 -15.23 23.09
C HIS A 185 15.02 -15.56 21.64
N LYS A 186 13.74 -15.55 21.29
CA LYS A 186 13.26 -15.83 19.93
C LYS A 186 13.13 -14.58 19.04
N GLY A 187 13.45 -13.40 19.56
CA GLY A 187 13.35 -12.15 18.81
C GLY A 187 11.90 -11.73 18.45
N VAL A 188 10.90 -12.32 19.13
CA VAL A 188 9.48 -12.05 18.91
C VAL A 188 9.07 -10.74 19.59
N LEU A 189 9.79 -10.33 20.64
CA LEU A 189 9.65 -9.03 21.29
C LEU A 189 10.96 -8.25 21.05
N ARG A 190 10.97 -7.36 20.05
CA ARG A 190 11.98 -6.30 19.97
C ARG A 190 11.45 -5.13 20.79
N ILE A 191 12.12 -4.86 21.89
CA ILE A 191 12.01 -3.61 22.64
C ILE A 191 12.68 -2.51 21.83
#